data_9fb246949ab3ec3226acd7f22821ca77
#
_entry.id   9fb246949ab3ec3226acd7f22821ca77
#
_cell.length_a   1.000
_cell.length_b   1.000
_cell.length_c   1.000
_cell.angle_alpha   90.00
_cell.angle_beta   90.00
_cell.angle_gamma   90.00
#
_symmetry.space_group_name_H-M   'P 1'
#
loop_
_entity.id
_entity.type
_entity.pdbx_description
1 polymer ?
#
loop_
_entity_poly.entity_id
_entity_poly.type
_entity_poly.pdbx_seq_one_letter_code
_entity_poly.pdbx_strand_id
1 'polypeptide(L)'
;MKHVNKILAGLITCCVILLFSGCSPRQGEKHDFSIGKGTFLLDGKPFVIKAAEIHYTRIPAEYWQHRIQMCKALGMNTICIYAFWNIHEQKPGEFDFKGQNDIAAFCRLAQKEGMYIMLRPGPYVCSEWEMGGLPWWLLKKEDIKLRTNDPYFLERTKLFMNEIGKQLADLQVTRGGNIIMVQVENEYGAYATDKAYIANIRDA
;
A
#
# COMPACT_ATOMS: atom_id res chain seq x y z
N MET A 1 51.26 28.97 18.05
CA MET A 1 50.93 27.66 17.49
C MET A 1 49.84 26.90 18.27
N LYS A 2 49.80 26.89 19.62
CA LYS A 2 48.79 26.14 20.42
C LYS A 2 47.33 26.68 20.29
N HIS A 3 47.13 27.96 20.03
CA HIS A 3 45.79 28.58 19.88
C HIS A 3 45.13 28.31 18.51
N VAL A 4 45.94 28.24 17.45
CA VAL A 4 45.42 27.96 16.09
C VAL A 4 44.87 26.55 15.97
N ASN A 5 45.50 25.56 16.61
CA ASN A 5 45.03 24.19 16.58
C ASN A 5 43.69 23.96 17.32
N LYS A 6 43.39 24.79 18.36
CA LYS A 6 42.10 24.67 19.07
C LYS A 6 40.93 25.24 18.26
N ILE A 7 41.18 26.30 17.49
CA ILE A 7 40.17 26.93 16.62
C ILE A 7 39.87 25.99 15.42
N LEU A 8 40.91 25.37 14.85
CA LEU A 8 40.74 24.44 13.73
C LEU A 8 39.99 23.17 14.16
N ALA A 9 40.28 22.64 15.37
CA ALA A 9 39.55 21.47 15.92
C ALA A 9 38.07 21.80 16.20
N GLY A 10 37.76 23.01 16.70
CA GLY A 10 36.38 23.45 16.92
C GLY A 10 35.57 23.61 15.64
N LEU A 11 36.18 24.13 14.56
CA LEU A 11 35.55 24.29 13.25
C LEU A 11 35.28 22.93 12.56
N ILE A 12 36.20 21.97 12.67
CA ILE A 12 36.00 20.62 12.11
C ILE A 12 34.89 19.89 12.86
N THR A 13 34.80 20.01 14.17
CA THR A 13 33.74 19.39 14.98
C THR A 13 32.36 20.00 14.62
N CYS A 14 32.27 21.31 14.39
CA CYS A 14 31.02 21.97 13.99
C CYS A 14 30.58 21.55 12.57
N CYS A 15 31.50 21.41 11.63
CA CYS A 15 31.19 20.93 10.26
C CYS A 15 30.76 19.46 10.23
N VAL A 16 31.28 18.60 11.10
CA VAL A 16 30.87 17.18 11.17
C VAL A 16 29.47 17.03 11.77
N ILE A 17 29.08 17.88 12.71
CA ILE A 17 27.72 17.86 13.29
C ILE A 17 26.66 18.33 12.27
N LEU A 18 27.00 19.20 11.33
CA LEU A 18 26.08 19.65 10.27
C LEU A 18 25.86 18.61 9.15
N LEU A 19 26.74 17.62 9.02
CA LEU A 19 26.59 16.57 8.00
C LEU A 19 25.69 15.40 8.42
N PHE A 20 25.32 15.32 9.71
CA PHE A 20 24.36 14.35 10.23
C PHE A 20 22.94 14.90 10.44
N SER A 21 22.61 16.07 9.87
CA SER A 21 21.21 16.45 9.71
C SER A 21 20.59 15.45 8.75
N GLY A 22 20.13 14.32 9.31
CA GLY A 22 19.50 13.24 8.61
C GLY A 22 18.41 13.81 7.72
N CYS A 23 18.52 13.61 6.43
CA CYS A 23 17.48 13.87 5.45
C CYS A 23 16.32 12.92 5.79
N SER A 24 15.48 13.31 6.77
CA SER A 24 14.18 12.68 6.95
C SER A 24 13.49 12.81 5.60
N PRO A 25 12.96 11.72 5.01
CA PRO A 25 12.21 11.82 3.78
C PRO A 25 11.14 12.89 3.99
N ARG A 26 11.12 13.92 3.13
CA ARG A 26 10.08 14.96 3.18
C ARG A 26 8.74 14.23 3.09
N GLN A 27 8.00 14.24 4.18
CA GLN A 27 6.62 13.78 4.19
C GLN A 27 5.87 14.66 3.19
N GLY A 28 5.11 14.07 2.28
CA GLY A 28 4.34 14.81 1.28
C GLY A 28 3.30 15.70 1.96
N GLU A 29 2.69 16.57 1.17
CA GLU A 29 1.56 17.37 1.63
C GLU A 29 0.39 16.45 2.02
N LYS A 30 -0.25 16.77 3.15
CA LYS A 30 -1.43 16.03 3.62
C LYS A 30 -2.66 16.54 2.89
N HIS A 31 -3.48 15.63 2.40
CA HIS A 31 -4.72 15.96 1.72
C HIS A 31 -5.92 15.31 2.44
N ASP A 32 -7.10 15.92 2.27
CA ASP A 32 -8.38 15.32 2.64
C ASP A 32 -9.03 14.69 1.41
N PHE A 33 -9.46 13.43 1.52
CA PHE A 33 -10.23 12.75 0.48
C PHE A 33 -11.57 12.30 1.05
N SER A 34 -12.66 12.79 0.48
CA SER A 34 -13.99 12.59 1.02
C SER A 34 -15.05 12.39 -0.08
N ILE A 35 -16.25 11.99 0.34
CA ILE A 35 -17.40 11.80 -0.55
C ILE A 35 -18.26 13.05 -0.49
N GLY A 36 -18.43 13.72 -1.64
CA GLY A 36 -19.34 14.84 -1.83
C GLY A 36 -20.67 14.41 -2.43
N LYS A 37 -21.54 15.39 -2.74
CA LYS A 37 -22.81 15.13 -3.39
C LYS A 37 -22.59 14.75 -4.86
N GLY A 38 -22.63 13.45 -5.14
CA GLY A 38 -22.47 12.90 -6.49
C GLY A 38 -21.05 12.94 -7.06
N THR A 39 -20.03 13.19 -6.23
CA THR A 39 -18.62 13.20 -6.64
C THR A 39 -17.71 12.89 -5.48
N PHE A 40 -16.46 12.51 -5.76
CA PHE A 40 -15.39 12.54 -4.76
C PHE A 40 -14.84 13.95 -4.62
N LEU A 41 -14.31 14.25 -3.45
CA LEU A 41 -13.64 15.51 -3.16
C LEU A 41 -12.19 15.25 -2.74
N LEU A 42 -11.27 16.05 -3.26
CA LEU A 42 -9.90 16.15 -2.81
C LEU A 42 -9.68 17.61 -2.34
N ASP A 43 -9.39 17.79 -1.05
CA ASP A 43 -9.27 19.11 -0.40
C ASP A 43 -10.51 19.97 -0.63
N GLY A 44 -11.70 19.36 -0.52
CA GLY A 44 -12.99 20.01 -0.72
C GLY A 44 -13.34 20.36 -2.17
N LYS A 45 -12.49 20.02 -3.15
CA LYS A 45 -12.72 20.26 -4.57
C LYS A 45 -13.16 18.99 -5.29
N PRO A 46 -14.07 19.06 -6.27
CA PRO A 46 -14.48 17.91 -7.06
C PRO A 46 -13.28 17.19 -7.68
N PHE A 47 -13.20 15.89 -7.48
CA PHE A 47 -12.11 15.03 -7.98
C PHE A 47 -12.69 13.85 -8.75
N VAL A 48 -12.37 13.78 -10.04
CA VAL A 48 -12.75 12.66 -10.90
C VAL A 48 -11.62 11.64 -10.94
N ILE A 49 -11.84 10.46 -10.38
CA ILE A 49 -10.89 9.35 -10.44
C ILE A 49 -10.85 8.80 -11.86
N LYS A 50 -9.68 8.81 -12.48
CA LYS A 50 -9.35 8.13 -13.75
C LYS A 50 -8.27 7.13 -13.43
N ALA A 51 -8.65 5.88 -13.15
CA ALA A 51 -7.74 4.86 -12.68
C ALA A 51 -7.32 3.90 -13.79
N ALA A 52 -6.05 3.51 -13.78
CA ALA A 52 -5.54 2.34 -14.46
C ALA A 52 -5.23 1.26 -13.43
N GLU A 53 -5.54 0.00 -13.75
CA GLU A 53 -5.19 -1.13 -12.90
C GLU A 53 -3.82 -1.66 -13.29
N ILE A 54 -2.91 -1.77 -12.30
CA ILE A 54 -1.56 -2.33 -12.47
C ILE A 54 -1.30 -3.36 -11.39
N HIS A 55 -0.97 -4.58 -11.80
CA HIS A 55 -0.51 -5.64 -10.90
C HIS A 55 1.02 -5.55 -10.78
N TYR A 56 1.53 -4.79 -9.79
CA TYR A 56 2.98 -4.58 -9.64
C TYR A 56 3.78 -5.88 -9.55
N THR A 57 3.19 -6.94 -8.97
CA THR A 57 3.84 -8.26 -8.84
C THR A 57 4.05 -8.98 -10.18
N ARG A 58 3.27 -8.63 -11.22
CA ARG A 58 3.37 -9.19 -12.58
C ARG A 58 4.33 -8.43 -13.48
N ILE A 59 4.84 -7.29 -13.02
CA ILE A 59 5.71 -6.40 -13.79
C ILE A 59 7.05 -6.35 -13.10
N PRO A 60 8.18 -6.70 -13.75
CA PRO A 60 9.50 -6.55 -13.14
C PRO A 60 9.70 -5.14 -12.59
N ALA A 61 10.27 -5.02 -11.38
CA ALA A 61 10.31 -3.77 -10.63
C ALA A 61 11.01 -2.63 -11.41
N GLU A 62 12.00 -2.95 -12.24
CA GLU A 62 12.70 -2.01 -13.12
C GLU A 62 11.80 -1.35 -14.17
N TYR A 63 10.62 -1.94 -14.46
CA TYR A 63 9.64 -1.38 -15.41
C TYR A 63 8.48 -0.66 -14.73
N TRP A 64 8.37 -0.65 -13.40
CA TRP A 64 7.26 -0.01 -12.70
C TRP A 64 7.11 1.46 -13.08
N GLN A 65 8.23 2.21 -13.04
CA GLN A 65 8.21 3.64 -13.39
C GLN A 65 7.68 3.88 -14.80
N HIS A 66 8.18 3.12 -15.77
CA HIS A 66 7.73 3.23 -17.16
C HIS A 66 6.23 2.97 -17.28
N ARG A 67 5.69 1.94 -16.62
CA ARG A 67 4.24 1.61 -16.68
C ARG A 67 3.39 2.69 -16.03
N ILE A 68 3.80 3.25 -14.90
CA ILE A 68 3.12 4.36 -14.24
C ILE A 68 3.11 5.59 -15.16
N GLN A 69 4.24 5.92 -15.78
CA GLN A 69 4.35 7.04 -16.72
C GLN A 69 3.46 6.86 -17.95
N MET A 70 3.34 5.65 -18.47
CA MET A 70 2.41 5.35 -19.58
C MET A 70 0.95 5.57 -19.16
N CYS A 71 0.55 5.15 -17.97
CA CYS A 71 -0.79 5.44 -17.45
C CYS A 71 -1.04 6.95 -17.34
N LYS A 72 -0.07 7.69 -16.83
CA LYS A 72 -0.14 9.16 -16.75
C LYS A 72 -0.28 9.80 -18.11
N ALA A 73 0.49 9.34 -19.11
CA ALA A 73 0.42 9.83 -20.48
C ALA A 73 -0.96 9.59 -21.12
N LEU A 74 -1.67 8.54 -20.71
CA LEU A 74 -3.07 8.26 -21.11
C LEU A 74 -4.09 9.14 -20.37
N GLY A 75 -3.66 10.06 -19.52
CA GLY A 75 -4.53 10.97 -18.75
C GLY A 75 -5.11 10.35 -17.47
N MET A 76 -4.56 9.24 -16.98
CA MET A 76 -4.92 8.69 -15.66
C MET A 76 -4.30 9.54 -14.55
N ASN A 77 -4.98 9.61 -13.41
CA ASN A 77 -4.51 10.28 -12.21
C ASN A 77 -4.37 9.34 -11.00
N THR A 78 -4.79 8.10 -11.16
CA THR A 78 -4.85 7.10 -10.10
C THR A 78 -4.41 5.74 -10.63
N ILE A 79 -3.71 4.97 -9.81
CA ILE A 79 -3.40 3.56 -10.08
C ILE A 79 -4.19 2.70 -9.10
N CYS A 80 -4.90 1.71 -9.59
CA CYS A 80 -5.52 0.66 -8.80
C CYS A 80 -4.55 -0.51 -8.65
N ILE A 81 -4.27 -0.94 -7.43
CA ILE A 81 -3.36 -2.07 -7.15
C ILE A 81 -3.98 -3.09 -6.21
N TYR A 82 -3.55 -4.35 -6.36
CA TYR A 82 -3.91 -5.43 -5.45
C TYR A 82 -2.74 -5.81 -4.56
N ALA A 83 -3.01 -6.17 -3.30
CA ALA A 83 -2.07 -6.89 -2.47
C ALA A 83 -2.42 -8.39 -2.52
N PHE A 84 -1.63 -9.17 -3.25
CA PHE A 84 -1.85 -10.61 -3.39
C PHE A 84 -1.31 -11.33 -2.15
N TRP A 85 -2.19 -11.79 -1.27
CA TRP A 85 -1.80 -12.40 -0.02
C TRP A 85 -0.84 -13.59 -0.21
N ASN A 86 -1.13 -14.48 -1.18
CA ASN A 86 -0.29 -15.64 -1.47
C ASN A 86 1.12 -15.31 -1.98
N ILE A 87 1.36 -14.08 -2.47
CA ILE A 87 2.68 -13.58 -2.84
C ILE A 87 3.44 -13.11 -1.61
N HIS A 88 2.76 -12.38 -0.72
CA HIS A 88 3.38 -11.79 0.45
C HIS A 88 3.56 -12.75 1.61
N GLU A 89 2.78 -13.82 1.69
CA GLU A 89 2.84 -14.83 2.75
C GLU A 89 2.80 -16.24 2.13
N GLN A 90 3.91 -16.67 1.54
CA GLN A 90 4.03 -18.00 0.91
C GLN A 90 4.05 -19.13 1.93
N LYS A 91 4.49 -18.85 3.16
CA LYS A 91 4.42 -19.73 4.31
C LYS A 91 3.78 -18.99 5.48
N PRO A 92 3.00 -19.69 6.33
CA PRO A 92 2.31 -19.05 7.45
C PRO A 92 3.27 -18.26 8.36
N GLY A 93 3.06 -16.95 8.50
CA GLY A 93 3.85 -16.06 9.34
C GLY A 93 5.16 -15.55 8.74
N GLU A 94 5.52 -15.98 7.52
CA GLU A 94 6.71 -15.48 6.80
C GLU A 94 6.25 -14.46 5.75
N PHE A 95 6.39 -13.18 6.05
CA PHE A 95 5.97 -12.09 5.16
C PHE A 95 7.13 -11.53 4.34
N ASP A 96 6.90 -11.32 3.04
CA ASP A 96 7.85 -10.71 2.12
C ASP A 96 7.29 -9.45 1.46
N PHE A 97 7.93 -8.31 1.73
CA PHE A 97 7.65 -7.00 1.15
C PHE A 97 8.92 -6.36 0.58
N LYS A 98 9.80 -7.17 -0.03
CA LYS A 98 11.09 -6.72 -0.56
C LYS A 98 11.18 -6.91 -2.07
N GLY A 99 12.02 -6.10 -2.71
CA GLY A 99 12.31 -6.23 -4.14
C GLY A 99 11.03 -6.18 -4.99
N GLN A 100 10.72 -7.26 -5.70
CA GLN A 100 9.54 -7.39 -6.54
C GLN A 100 8.23 -7.33 -5.76
N ASN A 101 8.26 -7.64 -4.44
CA ASN A 101 7.10 -7.65 -3.57
C ASN A 101 6.96 -6.36 -2.73
N ASP A 102 7.81 -5.35 -2.96
CA ASP A 102 7.77 -4.08 -2.22
C ASP A 102 6.62 -3.18 -2.70
N ILE A 103 5.44 -3.45 -2.17
CA ILE A 103 4.23 -2.66 -2.46
C ILE A 103 4.38 -1.19 -2.04
N ALA A 104 5.13 -0.92 -0.96
CA ALA A 104 5.35 0.44 -0.50
C ALA A 104 6.27 1.21 -1.45
N ALA A 105 7.31 0.59 -1.98
CA ALA A 105 8.16 1.18 -3.02
C ALA A 105 7.36 1.51 -4.28
N PHE A 106 6.46 0.60 -4.72
CA PHE A 106 5.58 0.89 -5.85
C PHE A 106 4.67 2.11 -5.58
N CYS A 107 4.04 2.19 -4.40
CA CYS A 107 3.20 3.33 -4.03
C CYS A 107 3.99 4.65 -3.99
N ARG A 108 5.20 4.65 -3.42
CA ARG A 108 6.08 5.83 -3.40
C ARG A 108 6.50 6.26 -4.81
N LEU A 109 6.75 5.30 -5.68
CA LEU A 109 7.08 5.57 -7.08
C LEU A 109 5.89 6.21 -7.81
N ALA A 110 4.68 5.71 -7.61
CA ALA A 110 3.45 6.32 -8.13
C ALA A 110 3.26 7.74 -7.58
N GLN A 111 3.52 7.98 -6.28
CA GLN A 111 3.48 9.31 -5.68
C GLN A 111 4.47 10.27 -6.32
N LYS A 112 5.72 9.82 -6.55
CA LYS A 112 6.75 10.62 -7.23
C LYS A 112 6.33 11.03 -8.65
N GLU A 113 5.60 10.17 -9.34
CA GLU A 113 5.04 10.46 -10.67
C GLU A 113 3.73 11.29 -10.58
N GLY A 114 3.27 11.65 -9.38
CA GLY A 114 2.05 12.44 -9.16
C GLY A 114 0.75 11.66 -9.34
N MET A 115 0.78 10.34 -9.10
CA MET A 115 -0.38 9.46 -9.19
C MET A 115 -0.89 9.08 -7.80
N TYR A 116 -2.21 9.07 -7.64
CA TYR A 116 -2.87 8.50 -6.46
C TYR A 116 -2.97 6.98 -6.54
N ILE A 117 -3.26 6.34 -5.42
CA ILE A 117 -3.44 4.89 -5.31
C ILE A 117 -4.82 4.56 -4.77
N MET A 118 -5.48 3.62 -5.42
CA MET A 118 -6.59 2.83 -4.88
C MET A 118 -6.06 1.45 -4.51
N LEU A 119 -6.06 1.13 -3.21
CA LEU A 119 -5.55 -0.14 -2.70
C LEU A 119 -6.67 -1.18 -2.59
N ARG A 120 -6.42 -2.38 -3.08
CA ARG A 120 -7.32 -3.54 -2.94
C ARG A 120 -6.58 -4.67 -2.21
N PRO A 121 -6.60 -4.67 -0.87
CA PRO A 121 -5.82 -5.62 -0.07
C PRO A 121 -6.48 -7.02 0.05
N GLY A 122 -7.70 -7.15 -0.37
CA GLY A 122 -8.44 -8.41 -0.30
C GLY A 122 -9.25 -8.59 0.99
N PRO A 123 -9.19 -9.78 1.64
CA PRO A 123 -8.25 -10.90 1.49
C PRO A 123 -8.33 -11.67 0.16
N TYR A 124 -9.51 -11.79 -0.43
CA TYR A 124 -9.71 -12.31 -1.79
C TYR A 124 -9.72 -11.16 -2.78
N VAL A 125 -8.94 -11.25 -3.84
CA VAL A 125 -8.79 -10.17 -4.84
C VAL A 125 -9.21 -10.57 -6.25
N CYS A 126 -9.48 -11.84 -6.53
CA CYS A 126 -9.81 -12.38 -7.86
C CYS A 126 -8.66 -12.20 -8.86
N SER A 127 -8.71 -11.20 -9.70
CA SER A 127 -7.65 -10.69 -10.61
C SER A 127 -7.04 -11.72 -11.54
N GLU A 128 -7.79 -12.76 -11.95
CA GLU A 128 -7.26 -13.90 -12.70
C GLU A 128 -5.95 -14.41 -12.09
N TRP A 129 -5.94 -14.52 -10.74
CA TRP A 129 -4.82 -14.98 -9.94
C TRP A 129 -5.17 -16.28 -9.21
N GLU A 130 -4.16 -17.12 -9.01
CA GLU A 130 -4.32 -18.39 -8.30
C GLU A 130 -5.07 -18.20 -6.98
N MET A 131 -6.12 -18.97 -6.75
CA MET A 131 -7.03 -18.91 -5.60
C MET A 131 -7.55 -17.49 -5.30
N GLY A 132 -7.56 -16.57 -6.30
CA GLY A 132 -7.93 -15.18 -6.07
C GLY A 132 -7.02 -14.45 -5.08
N GLY A 133 -5.76 -14.86 -4.99
CA GLY A 133 -4.75 -14.29 -4.11
C GLY A 133 -4.70 -14.92 -2.71
N LEU A 134 -5.60 -15.84 -2.37
CA LEU A 134 -5.55 -16.54 -1.07
C LEU A 134 -4.37 -17.52 -1.03
N PRO A 135 -3.65 -17.66 0.10
CA PRO A 135 -2.58 -18.63 0.22
C PRO A 135 -3.08 -20.06 0.24
N TRP A 136 -2.42 -20.93 -0.54
CA TRP A 136 -2.73 -22.36 -0.62
C TRP A 136 -2.67 -23.08 0.72
N TRP A 137 -1.81 -22.66 1.63
CA TRP A 137 -1.63 -23.29 2.95
C TRP A 137 -2.83 -23.13 3.87
N LEU A 138 -3.77 -22.23 3.58
CA LEU A 138 -5.04 -22.14 4.28
C LEU A 138 -5.82 -23.45 4.17
N LEU A 139 -5.73 -24.13 3.01
CA LEU A 139 -6.42 -25.41 2.76
C LEU A 139 -5.86 -26.59 3.55
N LYS A 140 -4.73 -26.43 4.26
CA LYS A 140 -4.22 -27.47 5.17
C LYS A 140 -5.07 -27.61 6.43
N LYS A 141 -5.84 -26.59 6.77
CA LYS A 141 -6.80 -26.70 7.88
C LYS A 141 -8.05 -27.40 7.36
N GLU A 142 -8.34 -28.59 7.93
CA GLU A 142 -9.58 -29.30 7.65
C GLU A 142 -10.79 -28.43 7.99
N ASP A 143 -11.85 -28.53 7.20
CA ASP A 143 -13.14 -27.84 7.38
C ASP A 143 -13.05 -26.29 7.31
N ILE A 144 -11.96 -25.71 6.80
CA ILE A 144 -11.85 -24.26 6.63
C ILE A 144 -12.95 -23.74 5.70
N LYS A 145 -13.57 -22.64 6.10
CA LYS A 145 -14.55 -21.91 5.28
C LYS A 145 -13.96 -20.57 4.86
N LEU A 146 -13.43 -20.53 3.65
CA LEU A 146 -12.84 -19.32 3.09
C LEU A 146 -13.91 -18.24 2.85
N ARG A 147 -13.52 -16.97 2.99
CA ARG A 147 -14.39 -15.79 2.78
C ARG A 147 -15.67 -15.84 3.64
N THR A 148 -15.51 -16.28 4.88
CA THR A 148 -16.58 -16.34 5.89
C THR A 148 -16.06 -15.89 7.26
N ASN A 149 -16.94 -15.93 8.28
CA ASN A 149 -16.56 -15.69 9.68
C ASN A 149 -15.87 -16.92 10.34
N ASP A 150 -15.28 -17.83 9.56
CA ASP A 150 -14.43 -18.89 10.11
C ASP A 150 -13.33 -18.28 10.99
N PRO A 151 -13.20 -18.71 12.28
CA PRO A 151 -12.30 -18.07 13.21
C PRO A 151 -10.83 -18.09 12.77
N TYR A 152 -10.38 -19.21 12.17
CA TYR A 152 -9.01 -19.33 11.68
C TYR A 152 -8.78 -18.45 10.44
N PHE A 153 -9.73 -18.44 9.50
CA PHE A 153 -9.64 -17.56 8.33
C PHE A 153 -9.57 -16.09 8.72
N LEU A 154 -10.42 -15.64 9.66
CA LEU A 154 -10.41 -14.25 10.15
C LEU A 154 -9.12 -13.91 10.90
N GLU A 155 -8.61 -14.81 11.73
CA GLU A 155 -7.33 -14.61 12.44
C GLU A 155 -6.19 -14.40 11.43
N ARG A 156 -6.05 -15.29 10.44
CA ARG A 156 -5.00 -15.19 9.43
C ARG A 156 -5.16 -13.94 8.57
N THR A 157 -6.39 -13.60 8.19
CA THR A 157 -6.70 -12.37 7.46
C THR A 157 -6.26 -11.13 8.24
N LYS A 158 -6.57 -11.06 9.55
CA LYS A 158 -6.14 -9.93 10.40
C LYS A 158 -4.63 -9.80 10.48
N LEU A 159 -3.90 -10.90 10.59
CA LEU A 159 -2.44 -10.88 10.58
C LEU A 159 -1.90 -10.30 9.27
N PHE A 160 -2.43 -10.76 8.13
CA PHE A 160 -2.04 -10.23 6.82
C PHE A 160 -2.38 -8.74 6.67
N MET A 161 -3.60 -8.32 7.04
CA MET A 161 -4.00 -6.90 6.97
C MET A 161 -3.13 -6.01 7.87
N ASN A 162 -2.75 -6.49 9.05
CA ASN A 162 -1.82 -5.78 9.93
C ASN A 162 -0.44 -5.60 9.28
N GLU A 163 0.07 -6.63 8.60
CA GLU A 163 1.36 -6.50 7.89
C GLU A 163 1.28 -5.53 6.71
N ILE A 164 0.20 -5.56 5.92
CA ILE A 164 -0.08 -4.54 4.90
C ILE A 164 -0.16 -3.14 5.53
N GLY A 165 -0.85 -3.00 6.66
CA GLY A 165 -0.95 -1.75 7.40
C GLY A 165 0.41 -1.19 7.81
N LYS A 166 1.33 -2.03 8.30
CA LYS A 166 2.70 -1.63 8.65
C LYS A 166 3.47 -1.08 7.44
N GLN A 167 3.23 -1.62 6.24
CA GLN A 167 3.89 -1.14 5.02
C GLN A 167 3.31 0.18 4.50
N LEU A 168 2.00 0.38 4.63
CA LEU A 168 1.27 1.39 3.87
C LEU A 168 0.61 2.49 4.72
N ALA A 169 0.55 2.37 6.05
CA ALA A 169 -0.15 3.33 6.90
C ALA A 169 0.34 4.78 6.71
N ASP A 170 1.65 4.98 6.53
CA ASP A 170 2.24 6.31 6.32
C ASP A 170 2.06 6.84 4.88
N LEU A 171 1.59 5.99 3.96
CA LEU A 171 1.33 6.35 2.58
C LEU A 171 -0.13 6.76 2.33
N GLN A 172 -0.97 6.81 3.38
CA GLN A 172 -2.31 7.37 3.27
C GLN A 172 -2.25 8.86 2.95
N VAL A 173 -3.16 9.34 2.12
CA VAL A 173 -3.22 10.74 1.67
C VAL A 173 -3.34 11.72 2.85
N THR A 174 -4.02 11.34 3.91
CA THR A 174 -4.12 12.12 5.16
C THR A 174 -2.83 12.21 5.96
N ARG A 175 -1.83 11.39 5.62
CA ARG A 175 -0.50 11.40 6.25
C ARG A 175 0.60 11.91 5.32
N GLY A 176 0.23 12.45 4.14
CA GLY A 176 1.17 12.96 3.15
C GLY A 176 1.63 11.91 2.13
N GLY A 177 0.95 10.77 2.07
CA GLY A 177 1.10 9.77 1.02
C GLY A 177 0.15 10.01 -0.15
N ASN A 178 -0.14 8.95 -0.90
CA ASN A 178 -0.97 9.00 -2.10
C ASN A 178 -2.10 7.97 -2.14
N ILE A 179 -2.30 7.18 -1.08
CA ILE A 179 -3.41 6.23 -1.00
C ILE A 179 -4.68 6.97 -0.61
N ILE A 180 -5.64 7.05 -1.54
CA ILE A 180 -6.91 7.77 -1.36
C ILE A 180 -8.08 6.87 -1.01
N MET A 181 -7.98 5.58 -1.32
CA MET A 181 -9.10 4.64 -1.13
C MET A 181 -8.58 3.23 -0.87
N VAL A 182 -9.29 2.49 0.00
CA VAL A 182 -9.04 1.09 0.29
C VAL A 182 -10.34 0.31 0.08
N GLN A 183 -10.29 -0.73 -0.74
CA GLN A 183 -11.43 -1.63 -0.97
C GLN A 183 -11.47 -2.71 0.11
N VAL A 184 -12.67 -3.06 0.54
CA VAL A 184 -12.94 -4.18 1.45
C VAL A 184 -13.42 -5.36 0.62
N GLU A 185 -12.68 -6.46 0.63
CA GLU A 185 -12.99 -7.68 -0.13
C GLU A 185 -13.06 -7.47 -1.65
N ASN A 186 -13.55 -8.44 -2.42
CA ASN A 186 -13.78 -8.30 -3.84
C ASN A 186 -15.08 -9.01 -4.25
N GLU A 187 -15.99 -8.26 -4.88
CA GLU A 187 -17.26 -8.76 -5.42
C GLU A 187 -18.08 -9.62 -4.43
N TYR A 188 -17.94 -9.34 -3.12
CA TYR A 188 -18.54 -10.20 -2.11
C TYR A 188 -20.05 -10.26 -2.21
N GLY A 189 -20.70 -9.18 -2.65
CA GLY A 189 -22.15 -9.14 -2.85
C GLY A 189 -22.66 -10.08 -3.95
N ALA A 190 -21.81 -10.47 -4.92
CA ALA A 190 -22.12 -11.50 -5.91
C ALA A 190 -21.82 -12.93 -5.41
N TYR A 191 -20.91 -13.05 -4.44
CA TYR A 191 -20.50 -14.33 -3.86
C TYR A 191 -21.38 -14.74 -2.67
N ALA A 192 -21.65 -13.80 -1.75
CA ALA A 192 -22.40 -14.02 -0.52
C ALA A 192 -23.02 -12.72 0.00
N THR A 193 -23.82 -12.82 1.08
CA THR A 193 -24.55 -11.68 1.65
C THR A 193 -24.25 -11.43 3.13
N ASP A 194 -23.20 -12.06 3.68
CA ASP A 194 -22.84 -11.94 5.10
C ASP A 194 -22.20 -10.58 5.40
N LYS A 195 -23.02 -9.64 5.89
CA LYS A 195 -22.58 -8.29 6.25
C LYS A 195 -21.66 -8.27 7.46
N ALA A 196 -21.76 -9.26 8.37
CA ALA A 196 -20.88 -9.36 9.53
C ALA A 196 -19.46 -9.72 9.10
N TYR A 197 -19.32 -10.61 8.13
CA TYR A 197 -18.01 -10.91 7.52
C TYR A 197 -17.36 -9.64 6.91
N ILE A 198 -18.10 -8.90 6.08
CA ILE A 198 -17.59 -7.66 5.48
C ILE A 198 -17.18 -6.65 6.55
N ALA A 199 -17.97 -6.51 7.63
CA ALA A 199 -17.61 -5.64 8.75
C ALA A 199 -16.30 -6.10 9.41
N ASN A 200 -16.12 -7.40 9.65
CA ASN A 200 -14.89 -7.95 10.23
C ASN A 200 -13.65 -7.72 9.34
N ILE A 201 -13.81 -7.77 8.01
CA ILE A 201 -12.71 -7.46 7.07
C ILE A 201 -12.42 -5.95 7.06
N ARG A 202 -13.43 -5.10 7.11
CA ARG A 202 -13.25 -3.64 7.21
C ARG A 202 -12.48 -3.26 8.47
N ASP A 203 -12.78 -3.91 9.58
CA ASP A 203 -12.23 -3.60 10.90
C ASP A 203 -10.86 -4.27 11.15
N ALA A 204 -10.40 -5.12 10.23
CA ALA A 204 -9.10 -5.79 10.28
C ALA A 204 -7.97 -4.91 9.79
#